data_b887a88f7902f5bffc8b955fee2e7eba
#
_entry.id   b887a88f7902f5bffc8b955fee2e7eba
#
_cell.length_a   1.000
_cell.length_b   1.000
_cell.length_c   1.000
_cell.angle_alpha   90.00
_cell.angle_beta   90.00
_cell.angle_gamma   90.00
#
_symmetry.space_group_name_H-M   'P 1'
#
loop_
_entity.id
_entity.type
_entity.pdbx_description
1 polymer ?
#
loop_
_entity_poly.entity_id
_entity_poly.type
_entity_poly.pdbx_seq_one_letter_code
_entity_poly.pdbx_strand_id
1 'polypeptide(L)'
;MSELYIGKHLDPNGRPGEQYRHKLSDLITHTFICGGSGSGKTVMGKAIIEEAAIKGVPSIIVDLKGDLSSLALAFGELEASTVAPWVEVEDKSTLGRVALAEANTFRKRLWDWGLAETNVREFSSQVAVEVFTPRSEFGRRVSIPLISSPPSDINTLFEEDTDTASVMVTSMAEALVRRVIPSGQRDRETDFVTALIEYAWRTGVDLTGENGLGQLVSMILEPPFTSIGVLGINDHISESRRQKLAQAVNSQLVGAAANWVR
;
A
#
# COMPACT_ATOMS: atom_id res chain seq x y z
N MET A 1 27.78 14.37 5.68
CA MET A 1 26.84 13.25 5.45
C MET A 1 25.49 13.69 5.97
N SER A 2 24.44 13.46 5.23
CA SER A 2 23.08 13.84 5.68
C SER A 2 22.63 12.94 6.82
N GLU A 3 22.19 13.56 7.92
CA GLU A 3 21.68 12.87 9.12
C GLU A 3 20.20 13.18 9.31
N LEU A 4 19.45 12.22 9.85
CA LEU A 4 18.05 12.29 10.18
C LEU A 4 17.92 12.50 11.69
N TYR A 5 17.16 13.48 12.11
CA TYR A 5 16.80 13.65 13.53
C TYR A 5 15.58 12.78 13.84
N ILE A 6 15.77 11.66 14.54
CA ILE A 6 14.69 10.70 14.82
C ILE A 6 14.31 10.57 16.30
N GLY A 7 14.97 11.33 17.18
CA GLY A 7 14.63 11.30 18.60
C GLY A 7 15.71 11.88 19.50
N LYS A 8 15.62 11.59 20.77
CA LYS A 8 16.60 11.96 21.80
C LYS A 8 17.12 10.73 22.54
N HIS A 9 18.37 10.77 22.93
CA HIS A 9 18.89 9.79 23.90
C HIS A 9 18.15 9.92 25.22
N LEU A 10 17.91 8.80 25.89
CA LEU A 10 17.36 8.80 27.25
C LEU A 10 18.47 8.48 28.23
N ASP A 11 18.51 9.20 29.37
CA ASP A 11 19.35 8.85 30.49
C ASP A 11 18.82 7.56 31.18
N PRO A 12 19.56 6.96 32.13
CA PRO A 12 19.11 5.78 32.87
C PRO A 12 17.79 5.98 33.63
N ASN A 13 17.37 7.22 33.87
CA ASN A 13 16.11 7.56 34.53
C ASN A 13 14.98 7.84 33.52
N GLY A 14 15.22 7.64 32.21
CA GLY A 14 14.26 7.89 31.14
C GLY A 14 14.08 9.37 30.77
N ARG A 15 14.97 10.27 31.17
CA ARG A 15 14.90 11.70 30.84
C ARG A 15 15.53 11.95 29.47
N PRO A 16 14.87 12.76 28.61
CA PRO A 16 15.43 13.12 27.31
C PRO A 16 16.70 13.96 27.45
N GLY A 17 17.75 13.54 26.77
CA GLY A 17 19.04 14.20 26.68
C GLY A 17 19.31 14.79 25.29
N GLU A 18 20.49 14.53 24.74
CA GLU A 18 20.92 15.01 23.43
C GLU A 18 20.11 14.41 22.28
N GLN A 19 20.07 15.12 21.15
CA GLN A 19 19.42 14.64 19.93
C GLN A 19 20.12 13.37 19.42
N TYR A 20 19.33 12.35 19.10
CA TYR A 20 19.81 11.18 18.39
C TYR A 20 19.62 11.39 16.89
N ARG A 21 20.70 11.26 16.15
CA ARG A 21 20.73 11.40 14.70
C ARG A 21 21.18 10.11 14.05
N HIS A 22 20.45 9.71 13.01
CA HIS A 22 20.73 8.53 12.24
C HIS A 22 21.27 8.91 10.86
N LYS A 23 22.21 8.15 10.31
CA LYS A 23 22.75 8.43 8.99
C LYS A 23 21.75 8.06 7.92
N LEU A 24 21.52 8.98 6.96
CA LEU A 24 20.65 8.72 5.82
C LEU A 24 21.11 7.49 5.01
N SER A 25 22.43 7.29 4.90
CA SER A 25 23.00 6.14 4.20
C SER A 25 22.57 4.78 4.76
N ASP A 26 22.19 4.73 6.03
CA ASP A 26 21.83 3.47 6.68
C ASP A 26 20.40 3.03 6.31
N LEU A 27 19.58 3.91 5.70
CA LEU A 27 18.26 3.58 5.18
C LEU A 27 18.30 2.71 3.90
N ILE A 28 19.46 2.48 3.31
CA ILE A 28 19.60 1.50 2.20
C ILE A 28 19.39 0.05 2.67
N THR A 29 19.40 -0.18 3.98
CA THR A 29 19.12 -1.46 4.60
C THR A 29 17.75 -1.42 5.30
N HIS A 30 17.26 -2.60 5.72
CA HIS A 30 15.97 -2.70 6.39
C HIS A 30 15.98 -2.08 7.79
N THR A 31 14.93 -1.34 8.13
CA THR A 31 14.69 -0.84 9.47
C THR A 31 13.47 -1.54 10.07
N PHE A 32 13.62 -2.09 11.26
CA PHE A 32 12.54 -2.73 12.00
C PHE A 32 12.20 -1.93 13.27
N ILE A 33 10.95 -1.46 13.40
CA ILE A 33 10.48 -0.71 14.56
C ILE A 33 9.53 -1.58 15.37
N CYS A 34 9.92 -1.96 16.58
CA CYS A 34 9.11 -2.79 17.48
C CYS A 34 8.89 -2.10 18.83
N GLY A 35 7.87 -2.54 19.55
CA GLY A 35 7.52 -2.03 20.87
C GLY A 35 6.07 -2.30 21.24
N GLY A 36 5.71 -2.14 22.50
CA GLY A 36 4.35 -2.29 23.02
C GLY A 36 3.36 -1.26 22.44
N SER A 37 2.07 -1.43 22.74
CA SER A 37 1.06 -0.42 22.40
C SER A 37 1.36 0.90 23.12
N GLY A 38 1.23 2.03 22.44
CA GLY A 38 1.50 3.35 22.99
C GLY A 38 2.99 3.73 23.14
N SER A 39 3.95 2.86 22.74
CA SER A 39 5.38 3.14 22.87
C SER A 39 5.95 4.14 21.86
N GLY A 40 5.14 4.71 20.96
CA GLY A 40 5.57 5.70 19.98
C GLY A 40 6.09 5.15 18.64
N LYS A 41 5.87 3.85 18.32
CA LYS A 41 6.32 3.24 17.04
C LYS A 41 5.90 4.04 15.81
N THR A 42 4.61 4.40 15.74
CA THR A 42 4.05 5.19 14.62
C THR A 42 4.70 6.57 14.55
N VAL A 43 4.94 7.21 15.69
CA VAL A 43 5.62 8.52 15.75
C VAL A 43 7.06 8.41 15.25
N MET A 44 7.79 7.38 15.65
CA MET A 44 9.15 7.13 15.17
C MET A 44 9.17 6.86 13.65
N GLY A 45 8.23 6.04 13.16
CA GLY A 45 8.10 5.79 11.73
C GLY A 45 7.84 7.08 10.92
N LYS A 46 6.94 7.95 11.42
CA LYS A 46 6.68 9.26 10.81
C LYS A 46 7.94 10.14 10.82
N ALA A 47 8.65 10.22 11.93
CA ALA A 47 9.87 11.02 12.02
C ALA A 47 10.93 10.57 10.98
N ILE A 48 11.12 9.27 10.79
CA ILE A 48 12.04 8.74 9.78
C ILE A 48 11.57 9.14 8.36
N ILE A 49 10.28 9.00 8.07
CA ILE A 49 9.71 9.33 6.76
C ILE A 49 9.82 10.83 6.47
N GLU A 50 9.46 11.68 7.43
CA GLU A 50 9.53 13.15 7.31
C GLU A 50 10.97 13.63 7.08
N GLU A 51 11.90 13.16 7.90
CA GLU A 51 13.31 13.51 7.78
C GLU A 51 13.94 13.02 6.47
N ALA A 52 13.59 11.81 6.02
CA ALA A 52 14.06 11.29 4.74
C ALA A 52 13.50 12.11 3.57
N ALA A 53 12.20 12.45 3.62
CA ALA A 53 11.52 13.23 2.58
C ALA A 53 12.12 14.64 2.43
N ILE A 54 12.40 15.35 3.53
CA ILE A 54 13.11 16.66 3.52
C ILE A 54 14.50 16.52 2.89
N LYS A 55 15.15 15.37 2.99
CA LYS A 55 16.43 15.09 2.33
C LYS A 55 16.29 14.62 0.88
N GLY A 56 15.09 14.67 0.32
CA GLY A 56 14.81 14.32 -1.08
C GLY A 56 14.69 12.83 -1.34
N VAL A 57 14.48 12.00 -0.29
CA VAL A 57 14.23 10.57 -0.45
C VAL A 57 12.72 10.31 -0.54
N PRO A 58 12.20 9.87 -1.71
CA PRO A 58 10.79 9.56 -1.85
C PRO A 58 10.42 8.30 -1.06
N SER A 59 9.19 8.24 -0.56
CA SER A 59 8.69 7.11 0.21
C SER A 59 7.36 6.61 -0.33
N ILE A 60 7.21 5.29 -0.43
CA ILE A 60 5.93 4.63 -0.68
C ILE A 60 5.50 3.96 0.63
N ILE A 61 4.33 4.37 1.14
CA ILE A 61 3.85 3.96 2.45
C ILE A 61 2.62 3.06 2.28
N VAL A 62 2.72 1.80 2.74
CA VAL A 62 1.59 0.88 2.82
C VAL A 62 0.99 0.96 4.22
N ASP A 63 -0.08 1.73 4.37
CA ASP A 63 -0.71 2.02 5.66
C ASP A 63 -1.99 1.20 5.86
N LEU A 64 -1.87 0.07 6.54
CA LEU A 64 -3.01 -0.83 6.80
C LEU A 64 -3.99 -0.31 7.86
N LYS A 65 -3.57 0.67 8.67
CA LYS A 65 -4.38 1.23 9.77
C LYS A 65 -4.91 2.62 9.50
N GLY A 66 -4.30 3.35 8.56
CA GLY A 66 -4.62 4.76 8.29
C GLY A 66 -3.92 5.77 9.21
N ASP A 67 -3.04 5.32 10.12
CA ASP A 67 -2.37 6.20 11.08
C ASP A 67 -1.33 7.14 10.42
N LEU A 68 -0.74 6.71 9.32
CA LEU A 68 0.33 7.45 8.62
C LEU A 68 -0.22 8.51 7.65
N SER A 69 -1.49 8.43 7.28
CA SER A 69 -2.16 9.42 6.42
C SER A 69 -2.10 10.83 6.99
N SER A 70 -1.98 10.96 8.33
CA SER A 70 -1.81 12.24 9.01
C SER A 70 -0.48 12.96 8.70
N LEU A 71 0.47 12.34 7.99
CA LEU A 71 1.62 13.05 7.40
C LEU A 71 1.18 14.16 6.42
N ALA A 72 0.00 14.01 5.80
CA ALA A 72 -0.59 15.04 4.95
C ALA A 72 -1.09 16.27 5.72
N LEU A 73 -1.19 16.19 7.05
CA LEU A 73 -1.63 17.28 7.93
C LEU A 73 -0.47 18.13 8.47
N ALA A 74 0.54 18.36 7.66
CA ALA A 74 1.65 19.26 8.02
C ALA A 74 1.18 20.71 7.90
N PHE A 75 0.79 21.31 9.02
CA PHE A 75 0.37 22.71 9.07
C PHE A 75 1.60 23.62 9.01
N GLY A 76 1.77 24.36 7.90
CA GLY A 76 2.86 25.31 7.76
C GLY A 76 2.82 26.45 8.81
N GLU A 77 1.64 26.70 9.38
CA GLU A 77 1.40 27.65 10.47
C GLU A 77 0.48 27.02 11.51
N LEU A 78 0.90 27.04 12.77
CA LEU A 78 0.12 26.51 13.89
C LEU A 78 -0.79 27.58 14.50
N GLU A 79 -1.71 28.10 13.69
CA GLU A 79 -2.72 29.06 14.14
C GLU A 79 -4.06 28.37 14.46
N ALA A 80 -4.88 29.04 15.27
CA ALA A 80 -6.20 28.52 15.61
C ALA A 80 -7.08 28.28 14.37
N SER A 81 -6.99 29.14 13.36
CA SER A 81 -7.71 29.01 12.08
C SER A 81 -7.32 27.76 11.30
N THR A 82 -6.04 27.41 11.33
CA THR A 82 -5.49 26.25 10.61
C THR A 82 -5.84 24.93 11.31
N VAL A 83 -5.90 24.95 12.64
CA VAL A 83 -6.18 23.77 13.47
C VAL A 83 -7.69 23.53 13.63
N ALA A 84 -8.52 24.58 13.59
CA ALA A 84 -9.96 24.52 13.84
C ALA A 84 -10.72 23.46 13.01
N PRO A 85 -10.45 23.24 11.71
CA PRO A 85 -11.13 22.20 10.93
C PRO A 85 -10.93 20.76 11.45
N TRP A 86 -9.90 20.54 12.28
CA TRP A 86 -9.46 19.24 12.77
C TRP A 86 -9.78 19.02 14.26
N VAL A 87 -10.47 19.97 14.88
CA VAL A 87 -10.86 19.91 16.29
C VAL A 87 -12.35 19.63 16.40
N GLU A 88 -12.67 18.56 17.10
CA GLU A 88 -14.06 18.24 17.45
C GLU A 88 -14.45 18.96 18.73
N VAL A 89 -15.58 19.67 18.71
CA VAL A 89 -16.14 20.34 19.87
C VAL A 89 -17.66 20.09 19.93
N GLU A 90 -18.19 19.88 21.12
CA GLU A 90 -19.62 19.74 21.33
C GLU A 90 -20.33 21.10 21.13
N ASP A 91 -19.74 22.17 21.66
CA ASP A 91 -20.24 23.53 21.51
C ASP A 91 -19.39 24.35 20.54
N LYS A 92 -19.94 24.64 19.37
CA LYS A 92 -19.30 25.44 18.33
C LYS A 92 -18.77 26.80 18.77
N SER A 93 -19.40 27.40 19.82
CA SER A 93 -18.93 28.69 20.37
C SER A 93 -17.53 28.57 21.01
N THR A 94 -17.10 27.38 21.40
CA THR A 94 -15.80 27.12 22.01
C THR A 94 -14.70 26.77 21.01
N LEU A 95 -15.04 26.57 19.74
CA LEU A 95 -14.12 26.09 18.72
C LEU A 95 -12.83 26.91 18.64
N GLY A 96 -12.92 28.22 18.57
CA GLY A 96 -11.74 29.10 18.47
C GLY A 96 -10.80 28.96 19.66
N ARG A 97 -11.37 28.84 20.87
CA ARG A 97 -10.57 28.67 22.09
C ARG A 97 -9.89 27.32 22.15
N VAL A 98 -10.62 26.25 21.78
CA VAL A 98 -10.07 24.89 21.77
C VAL A 98 -9.01 24.75 20.68
N ALA A 99 -9.23 25.27 19.48
CA ALA A 99 -8.26 25.28 18.40
C ALA A 99 -6.98 26.04 18.77
N LEU A 100 -7.09 27.18 19.47
CA LEU A 100 -5.91 27.89 19.96
C LEU A 100 -5.14 27.09 21.01
N ALA A 101 -5.83 26.43 21.93
CA ALA A 101 -5.22 25.59 22.95
C ALA A 101 -4.46 24.40 22.32
N GLU A 102 -5.05 23.76 21.28
CA GLU A 102 -4.39 22.70 20.53
C GLU A 102 -3.17 23.23 19.79
N ALA A 103 -3.26 24.36 19.08
CA ALA A 103 -2.12 24.98 18.40
C ALA A 103 -0.96 25.23 19.37
N ASN A 104 -1.24 25.77 20.57
CA ASN A 104 -0.24 25.98 21.61
C ASN A 104 0.34 24.65 22.14
N THR A 105 -0.47 23.63 22.26
CA THR A 105 -0.03 22.28 22.64
C THR A 105 0.95 21.71 21.62
N PHE A 106 0.67 21.85 20.32
CA PHE A 106 1.58 21.45 19.24
C PHE A 106 2.91 22.22 19.31
N ARG A 107 2.88 23.55 19.48
CA ARG A 107 4.10 24.36 19.65
C ARG A 107 4.95 23.89 20.81
N LYS A 108 4.31 23.62 21.97
CA LYS A 108 5.03 23.11 23.14
C LYS A 108 5.66 21.75 22.87
N ARG A 109 4.94 20.82 22.23
CA ARG A 109 5.49 19.50 21.87
C ARG A 109 6.68 19.61 20.92
N LEU A 110 6.61 20.47 19.90
CA LEU A 110 7.76 20.73 19.03
C LEU A 110 8.97 21.24 19.84
N TRP A 111 8.75 22.22 20.69
CA TRP A 111 9.79 22.78 21.56
C TRP A 111 10.42 21.73 22.48
N ASP A 112 9.63 20.89 23.10
CA ASP A 112 10.10 19.82 23.99
C ASP A 112 11.04 18.84 23.24
N TRP A 113 10.88 18.70 21.94
CA TRP A 113 11.75 17.91 21.05
C TRP A 113 12.88 18.71 20.41
N GLY A 114 13.01 20.01 20.68
CA GLY A 114 14.01 20.87 20.08
C GLY A 114 13.71 21.23 18.62
N LEU A 115 12.43 21.23 18.27
CA LEU A 115 11.89 21.61 16.97
C LEU A 115 11.10 22.93 17.11
N ALA A 116 10.84 23.57 15.98
CA ALA A 116 10.03 24.79 15.89
C ALA A 116 9.05 24.72 14.71
N GLU A 117 8.14 25.67 14.59
CA GLU A 117 7.22 25.78 13.46
C GLU A 117 7.94 25.87 12.11
N THR A 118 9.16 26.39 12.08
CA THR A 118 10.00 26.42 10.87
C THR A 118 10.29 25.04 10.32
N ASN A 119 10.42 24.01 11.17
CA ASN A 119 10.62 22.63 10.72
C ASN A 119 9.35 22.06 10.07
N VAL A 120 8.19 22.37 10.61
CA VAL A 120 6.90 21.97 10.01
C VAL A 120 6.69 22.68 8.68
N ARG A 121 7.04 23.97 8.60
CA ARG A 121 6.95 24.76 7.37
C ARG A 121 7.92 24.24 6.29
N GLU A 122 9.13 23.86 6.68
CA GLU A 122 10.11 23.24 5.78
C GLU A 122 9.52 21.97 5.16
N PHE A 123 8.99 21.05 5.98
CA PHE A 123 8.34 19.85 5.48
C PHE A 123 7.17 20.17 4.55
N SER A 124 6.22 20.99 4.97
CA SER A 124 5.02 21.31 4.18
C SER A 124 5.32 22.04 2.87
N SER A 125 6.46 22.74 2.76
CA SER A 125 6.86 23.46 1.55
C SER A 125 7.68 22.62 0.57
N GLN A 126 8.39 21.60 1.05
CA GLN A 126 9.31 20.79 0.25
C GLN A 126 8.77 19.40 -0.08
N VAL A 127 7.80 18.89 0.70
CA VAL A 127 7.31 17.53 0.58
C VAL A 127 5.84 17.52 0.15
N ALA A 128 5.56 16.88 -0.98
CA ALA A 128 4.20 16.57 -1.41
C ALA A 128 3.77 15.21 -0.84
N VAL A 129 2.74 15.21 0.00
CA VAL A 129 2.16 13.99 0.54
C VAL A 129 0.84 13.70 -0.18
N GLU A 130 0.78 12.57 -0.86
CA GLU A 130 -0.43 12.11 -1.53
C GLU A 130 -1.01 10.87 -0.85
N VAL A 131 -2.29 10.94 -0.50
CA VAL A 131 -3.00 9.84 0.15
C VAL A 131 -3.88 9.14 -0.87
N PHE A 132 -3.55 7.88 -1.15
CA PHE A 132 -4.35 7.00 -1.99
C PHE A 132 -5.25 6.14 -1.12
N THR A 133 -6.55 6.17 -1.40
CA THR A 133 -7.55 5.44 -0.61
C THR A 133 -8.29 4.45 -1.50
N PRO A 134 -7.90 3.16 -1.46
CA PRO A 134 -8.70 2.14 -2.14
C PRO A 134 -10.12 2.13 -1.58
N ARG A 135 -11.13 2.06 -2.45
CA ARG A 135 -12.56 1.98 -2.09
C ARG A 135 -13.14 3.21 -1.39
N SER A 136 -12.44 4.33 -1.30
CA SER A 136 -12.92 5.55 -0.66
C SER A 136 -12.81 6.75 -1.61
N GLU A 137 -13.71 7.70 -1.44
CA GLU A 137 -13.71 8.96 -2.18
C GLU A 137 -12.96 10.08 -1.45
N PHE A 138 -12.50 9.81 -0.21
CA PHE A 138 -11.84 10.83 0.63
C PHE A 138 -10.37 11.10 0.28
N GLY A 139 -9.78 10.32 -0.60
CA GLY A 139 -8.42 10.52 -1.10
C GLY A 139 -8.35 10.27 -2.60
N ARG A 140 -7.15 10.17 -3.15
CA ARG A 140 -7.01 9.75 -4.54
C ARG A 140 -7.42 8.29 -4.67
N ARG A 141 -8.31 8.02 -5.61
CA ARG A 141 -8.67 6.64 -5.92
C ARG A 141 -7.46 5.91 -6.47
N VAL A 142 -7.27 4.68 -6.02
CA VAL A 142 -6.29 3.76 -6.59
C VAL A 142 -7.02 2.47 -6.98
N SER A 143 -6.82 2.06 -8.20
CA SER A 143 -7.18 0.73 -8.68
C SER A 143 -5.90 -0.10 -8.73
N ILE A 144 -5.93 -1.25 -8.07
CA ILE A 144 -4.82 -2.21 -8.10
C ILE A 144 -5.29 -3.36 -8.99
N PRO A 145 -4.73 -3.50 -10.20
CA PRO A 145 -5.12 -4.59 -11.08
C PRO A 145 -4.79 -5.94 -10.42
N LEU A 146 -5.74 -6.86 -10.45
CA LEU A 146 -5.53 -8.23 -9.97
C LEU A 146 -4.57 -9.00 -10.88
N ILE A 147 -4.59 -8.65 -12.16
CA ILE A 147 -3.67 -9.13 -13.18
C ILE A 147 -3.06 -7.91 -13.85
N SER A 148 -1.75 -7.81 -13.82
CA SER A 148 -1.01 -6.72 -14.48
C SER A 148 -0.88 -6.99 -15.97
N SER A 149 -0.68 -5.91 -16.75
CA SER A 149 -0.26 -6.04 -18.15
C SER A 149 1.09 -6.77 -18.23
N PRO A 150 1.31 -7.54 -19.30
CA PRO A 150 2.64 -8.11 -19.54
C PRO A 150 3.68 -7.00 -19.73
N PRO A 151 4.95 -7.25 -19.37
CA PRO A 151 6.05 -6.39 -19.80
C PRO A 151 6.09 -6.27 -21.33
N SER A 152 6.63 -5.16 -21.84
CA SER A 152 6.73 -4.89 -23.30
C SER A 152 7.57 -5.94 -24.05
N ASP A 153 8.49 -6.58 -23.35
CA ASP A 153 9.44 -7.58 -23.84
C ASP A 153 9.06 -9.01 -23.42
N ILE A 154 7.78 -9.27 -23.18
CA ILE A 154 7.32 -10.53 -22.57
C ILE A 154 7.77 -11.78 -23.32
N ASN A 155 7.81 -11.75 -24.65
CA ASN A 155 8.25 -12.91 -25.43
C ASN A 155 9.74 -13.19 -25.20
N THR A 156 10.57 -12.15 -25.20
CA THR A 156 11.99 -12.23 -24.86
C THR A 156 12.18 -12.74 -23.44
N LEU A 157 11.38 -12.23 -22.48
CA LEU A 157 11.44 -12.68 -21.10
C LEU A 157 11.13 -14.17 -20.95
N PHE A 158 10.13 -14.68 -21.65
CA PHE A 158 9.82 -16.12 -21.65
C PHE A 158 10.89 -16.99 -22.33
N GLU A 159 11.69 -16.43 -23.24
CA GLU A 159 12.76 -17.14 -23.94
C GLU A 159 14.10 -17.08 -23.20
N GLU A 160 14.45 -15.92 -22.62
CA GLU A 160 15.77 -15.66 -22.04
C GLU A 160 15.79 -15.76 -20.51
N ASP A 161 14.68 -15.46 -19.81
CA ASP A 161 14.54 -15.50 -18.36
C ASP A 161 13.18 -16.09 -17.93
N THR A 162 13.01 -17.37 -18.25
CA THR A 162 11.80 -18.15 -17.95
C THR A 162 11.46 -18.15 -16.47
N ASP A 163 12.45 -18.12 -15.58
CA ASP A 163 12.25 -18.15 -14.13
C ASP A 163 11.56 -16.86 -13.67
N THR A 164 12.04 -15.71 -14.11
CA THR A 164 11.39 -14.41 -13.79
C THR A 164 9.98 -14.35 -14.35
N ALA A 165 9.76 -14.74 -15.61
CA ALA A 165 8.43 -14.77 -16.21
C ALA A 165 7.49 -15.69 -15.44
N SER A 166 7.91 -16.88 -15.06
CA SER A 166 7.14 -17.86 -14.31
C SER A 166 6.77 -17.32 -12.91
N VAL A 167 7.72 -16.70 -12.20
CA VAL A 167 7.47 -16.10 -10.88
C VAL A 167 6.43 -14.98 -10.98
N MET A 168 6.51 -14.12 -12.00
CA MET A 168 5.53 -13.04 -12.20
C MET A 168 4.12 -13.59 -12.41
N VAL A 169 3.96 -14.54 -13.34
CA VAL A 169 2.65 -15.12 -13.67
C VAL A 169 2.08 -15.90 -12.48
N THR A 170 2.89 -16.74 -11.84
CA THR A 170 2.46 -17.55 -10.69
C THR A 170 2.07 -16.68 -9.50
N SER A 171 2.83 -15.62 -9.22
CA SER A 171 2.51 -14.70 -8.13
C SER A 171 1.14 -14.01 -8.32
N MET A 172 0.82 -13.61 -9.56
CA MET A 172 -0.50 -13.03 -9.86
C MET A 172 -1.62 -14.07 -9.74
N ALA A 173 -1.40 -15.27 -10.25
CA ALA A 173 -2.36 -16.38 -10.12
C ALA A 173 -2.63 -16.73 -8.65
N GLU A 174 -1.59 -16.85 -7.83
CA GLU A 174 -1.72 -17.06 -6.40
C GLU A 174 -2.50 -15.94 -5.71
N ALA A 175 -2.17 -14.68 -5.99
CA ALA A 175 -2.84 -13.54 -5.40
C ALA A 175 -4.34 -13.52 -5.73
N LEU A 176 -4.68 -13.77 -7.00
CA LEU A 176 -6.07 -13.84 -7.45
C LEU A 176 -6.80 -15.03 -6.80
N VAL A 177 -6.22 -16.23 -6.87
CA VAL A 177 -6.86 -17.44 -6.34
C VAL A 177 -7.03 -17.36 -4.82
N ARG A 178 -6.04 -16.86 -4.08
CA ARG A 178 -6.16 -16.62 -2.63
C ARG A 178 -7.27 -15.63 -2.29
N ARG A 179 -7.47 -14.62 -3.13
CA ARG A 179 -8.52 -13.63 -2.93
C ARG A 179 -9.92 -14.21 -3.13
N VAL A 180 -10.10 -15.05 -4.16
CA VAL A 180 -11.43 -15.60 -4.52
C VAL A 180 -11.74 -16.91 -3.80
N ILE A 181 -10.72 -17.66 -3.38
CA ILE A 181 -10.84 -18.89 -2.58
C ILE A 181 -10.02 -18.70 -1.29
N PRO A 182 -10.58 -18.08 -0.23
CA PRO A 182 -9.81 -17.69 0.96
C PRO A 182 -9.33 -18.86 1.81
N SER A 183 -9.94 -20.04 1.70
CA SER A 183 -9.58 -21.23 2.49
C SER A 183 -9.62 -22.51 1.66
N GLY A 184 -8.86 -23.52 2.08
CA GLY A 184 -8.78 -24.82 1.43
C GLY A 184 -7.61 -24.98 0.48
N GLN A 185 -7.55 -26.15 -0.17
CA GLN A 185 -6.50 -26.50 -1.13
C GLN A 185 -6.77 -25.81 -2.47
N ARG A 186 -5.76 -25.12 -3.02
CA ARG A 186 -5.88 -24.21 -4.17
C ARG A 186 -4.89 -24.50 -5.28
N ASP A 187 -4.04 -25.50 -5.10
CA ASP A 187 -2.89 -25.73 -6.00
C ASP A 187 -3.35 -25.92 -7.45
N ARG A 188 -4.40 -26.72 -7.67
CA ARG A 188 -4.96 -26.96 -9.01
C ARG A 188 -5.56 -25.71 -9.66
N GLU A 189 -6.26 -24.89 -8.89
CA GLU A 189 -6.79 -23.61 -9.35
C GLU A 189 -5.67 -22.63 -9.66
N THR A 190 -4.63 -22.61 -8.84
CA THR A 190 -3.45 -21.76 -9.05
C THR A 190 -2.71 -22.16 -10.32
N ASP A 191 -2.40 -23.45 -10.50
CA ASP A 191 -1.75 -23.94 -11.70
C ASP A 191 -2.57 -23.65 -12.97
N PHE A 192 -3.89 -23.84 -12.88
CA PHE A 192 -4.79 -23.56 -13.99
C PHE A 192 -4.83 -22.07 -14.35
N VAL A 193 -4.95 -21.17 -13.35
CA VAL A 193 -4.93 -19.72 -13.58
C VAL A 193 -3.57 -19.25 -14.07
N THR A 194 -2.48 -19.84 -13.57
CA THR A 194 -1.12 -19.59 -14.08
C THR A 194 -1.04 -19.87 -15.58
N ALA A 195 -1.51 -21.04 -16.01
CA ALA A 195 -1.52 -21.39 -17.43
C ALA A 195 -2.40 -20.46 -18.29
N LEU A 196 -3.53 -19.98 -17.74
CA LEU A 196 -4.40 -19.03 -18.43
C LEU A 196 -3.74 -17.64 -18.57
N ILE A 197 -3.09 -17.13 -17.53
CA ILE A 197 -2.38 -15.85 -17.59
C ILE A 197 -1.18 -15.94 -18.54
N GLU A 198 -0.41 -17.02 -18.47
CA GLU A 198 0.71 -17.24 -19.40
C GLU A 198 0.24 -17.30 -20.85
N TYR A 199 -0.84 -18.02 -21.13
CA TYR A 199 -1.45 -18.06 -22.47
C TYR A 199 -1.86 -16.67 -22.93
N ALA A 200 -2.56 -15.92 -22.09
CA ALA A 200 -3.01 -14.57 -22.40
C ALA A 200 -1.84 -13.64 -22.72
N TRP A 201 -0.78 -13.67 -21.92
CA TRP A 201 0.41 -12.86 -22.14
C TRP A 201 1.13 -13.21 -23.44
N ARG A 202 1.26 -14.49 -23.77
CA ARG A 202 1.90 -14.95 -25.01
C ARG A 202 1.07 -14.62 -26.26
N THR A 203 -0.25 -14.57 -26.14
CA THR A 203 -1.16 -14.34 -27.28
C THR A 203 -1.68 -12.91 -27.37
N GLY A 204 -1.28 -12.03 -26.44
CA GLY A 204 -1.69 -10.62 -26.44
C GLY A 204 -3.14 -10.40 -25.97
N VAL A 205 -3.72 -11.35 -25.26
CA VAL A 205 -5.04 -11.17 -24.62
C VAL A 205 -4.89 -10.29 -23.40
N ASP A 206 -5.58 -9.15 -23.38
CA ASP A 206 -5.57 -8.22 -22.26
C ASP A 206 -6.47 -8.72 -21.12
N LEU A 207 -5.86 -9.08 -20.00
CA LEU A 207 -6.56 -9.47 -18.77
C LEU A 207 -6.63 -8.35 -17.73
N THR A 208 -6.34 -7.10 -18.11
CA THR A 208 -6.39 -5.97 -17.18
C THR A 208 -7.79 -5.37 -17.05
N GLY A 209 -8.03 -4.75 -15.91
CA GLY A 209 -9.29 -4.07 -15.63
C GLY A 209 -10.53 -4.98 -15.59
N GLU A 210 -11.69 -4.35 -15.69
CA GLU A 210 -13.00 -5.04 -15.61
C GLU A 210 -13.23 -5.97 -16.80
N ASN A 211 -12.91 -5.52 -18.00
CA ASN A 211 -13.04 -6.32 -19.23
C ASN A 211 -12.10 -7.54 -19.21
N GLY A 212 -10.89 -7.37 -18.70
CA GLY A 212 -9.90 -8.44 -18.62
C GLY A 212 -10.32 -9.55 -17.67
N LEU A 213 -10.90 -9.21 -16.51
CA LEU A 213 -11.48 -10.23 -15.63
C LEU A 213 -12.66 -10.97 -16.26
N GLY A 214 -13.49 -10.28 -17.06
CA GLY A 214 -14.55 -10.91 -17.85
C GLY A 214 -13.99 -11.90 -18.85
N GLN A 215 -12.91 -11.56 -19.54
CA GLN A 215 -12.18 -12.46 -20.43
C GLN A 215 -11.61 -13.66 -19.69
N LEU A 216 -10.98 -13.43 -18.52
CA LEU A 216 -10.50 -14.53 -17.68
C LEU A 216 -11.62 -15.49 -17.28
N VAL A 217 -12.79 -14.97 -16.88
CA VAL A 217 -13.97 -15.82 -16.58
C VAL A 217 -14.35 -16.67 -17.78
N SER A 218 -14.38 -16.11 -18.99
CA SER A 218 -14.65 -16.85 -20.21
C SER A 218 -13.60 -17.94 -20.46
N MET A 219 -12.31 -17.63 -20.30
CA MET A 219 -11.22 -18.59 -20.46
C MET A 219 -11.22 -19.68 -19.37
N ILE A 220 -11.72 -19.41 -18.17
CA ILE A 220 -11.91 -20.42 -17.11
C ILE A 220 -12.99 -21.41 -17.52
N LEU A 221 -14.09 -20.93 -18.08
CA LEU A 221 -15.21 -21.78 -18.53
C LEU A 221 -14.85 -22.57 -19.79
N GLU A 222 -14.24 -21.90 -20.76
CA GLU A 222 -13.81 -22.43 -22.06
C GLU A 222 -12.30 -22.22 -22.26
N PRO A 223 -11.47 -23.12 -21.69
CA PRO A 223 -10.01 -22.97 -21.76
C PRO A 223 -9.48 -23.00 -23.19
N PRO A 224 -8.54 -22.10 -23.55
CA PRO A 224 -7.99 -22.01 -24.89
C PRO A 224 -6.96 -23.11 -25.23
N PHE A 225 -6.72 -24.03 -24.32
CA PHE A 225 -5.80 -25.16 -24.47
C PHE A 225 -6.47 -26.47 -23.96
N THR A 226 -5.93 -27.63 -24.29
CA THR A 226 -6.53 -28.93 -23.98
C THR A 226 -5.84 -29.67 -22.84
N SER A 227 -4.65 -29.22 -22.43
CA SER A 227 -3.87 -29.87 -21.39
C SER A 227 -3.05 -28.85 -20.59
N ILE A 228 -2.69 -29.22 -19.36
CA ILE A 228 -1.73 -28.53 -18.50
C ILE A 228 -0.62 -29.52 -18.18
N GLY A 229 0.60 -29.19 -18.62
CA GLY A 229 1.69 -30.16 -18.64
C GLY A 229 1.27 -31.41 -19.46
N VAL A 230 1.34 -32.58 -18.83
CA VAL A 230 0.98 -33.86 -19.46
C VAL A 230 -0.47 -34.31 -19.19
N LEU A 231 -1.20 -33.58 -18.36
CA LEU A 231 -2.57 -33.95 -17.97
C LEU A 231 -3.60 -33.19 -18.81
N GLY A 232 -4.64 -33.89 -19.26
CA GLY A 232 -5.82 -33.22 -19.83
C GLY A 232 -6.47 -32.29 -18.81
N ILE A 233 -7.09 -31.21 -19.30
CA ILE A 233 -7.67 -30.18 -18.41
C ILE A 233 -8.64 -30.80 -17.39
N ASN A 234 -9.51 -31.72 -17.80
CA ASN A 234 -10.49 -32.32 -16.91
C ASN A 234 -9.85 -33.25 -15.85
N ASP A 235 -8.67 -33.79 -16.13
CA ASP A 235 -7.90 -34.61 -15.18
C ASP A 235 -7.18 -33.71 -14.16
N HIS A 236 -6.73 -32.52 -14.59
CA HIS A 236 -6.09 -31.55 -13.72
C HIS A 236 -7.11 -30.81 -12.86
N ILE A 237 -8.13 -30.21 -13.47
CA ILE A 237 -9.20 -29.46 -12.81
C ILE A 237 -10.56 -29.79 -13.45
N SER A 238 -11.48 -30.36 -12.67
CA SER A 238 -12.81 -30.74 -13.17
C SER A 238 -13.63 -29.53 -13.60
N GLU A 239 -14.57 -29.73 -14.52
CA GLU A 239 -15.49 -28.69 -14.98
C GLU A 239 -16.24 -28.02 -13.82
N SER A 240 -16.72 -28.79 -12.84
CA SER A 240 -17.41 -28.25 -11.66
C SER A 240 -16.51 -27.33 -10.83
N ARG A 241 -15.21 -27.62 -10.71
CA ARG A 241 -14.26 -26.73 -10.03
C ARG A 241 -14.00 -25.47 -10.85
N ARG A 242 -13.88 -25.57 -12.18
CA ARG A 242 -13.75 -24.39 -13.06
C ARG A 242 -14.97 -23.48 -12.96
N GLN A 243 -16.19 -24.04 -12.96
CA GLN A 243 -17.43 -23.26 -12.78
C GLN A 243 -17.44 -22.50 -11.45
N LYS A 244 -17.05 -23.15 -10.34
CA LYS A 244 -16.93 -22.49 -9.03
C LYS A 244 -15.88 -21.38 -9.02
N LEU A 245 -14.73 -21.62 -9.65
CA LEU A 245 -13.67 -20.62 -9.80
C LEU A 245 -14.17 -19.43 -10.63
N ALA A 246 -14.82 -19.67 -11.75
CA ALA A 246 -15.39 -18.63 -12.61
C ALA A 246 -16.41 -17.77 -11.85
N GLN A 247 -17.31 -18.39 -11.08
CA GLN A 247 -18.27 -17.68 -10.23
C GLN A 247 -17.55 -16.82 -9.17
N ALA A 248 -16.51 -17.37 -8.53
CA ALA A 248 -15.74 -16.66 -7.52
C ALA A 248 -14.96 -15.47 -8.09
N VAL A 249 -14.38 -15.58 -9.28
CA VAL A 249 -13.75 -14.48 -10.02
C VAL A 249 -14.79 -13.44 -10.44
N ASN A 250 -15.93 -13.88 -11.01
CA ASN A 250 -17.01 -12.98 -11.40
C ASN A 250 -17.56 -12.18 -10.22
N SER A 251 -17.55 -12.72 -9.00
CA SER A 251 -17.99 -11.99 -7.81
C SER A 251 -17.12 -10.75 -7.52
N GLN A 252 -15.89 -10.69 -8.04
CA GLN A 252 -15.03 -9.51 -7.93
C GLN A 252 -15.47 -8.35 -8.85
N LEU A 253 -16.30 -8.63 -9.86
CA LEU A 253 -16.86 -7.62 -10.77
C LEU A 253 -18.18 -7.03 -10.25
N VAL A 254 -18.71 -7.53 -9.13
CA VAL A 254 -20.03 -7.16 -8.62
C VAL A 254 -19.94 -6.54 -7.24
N GLY A 255 -20.75 -5.49 -7.00
CA GLY A 255 -20.90 -4.86 -5.69
C GLY A 255 -19.64 -4.13 -5.22
N ALA A 256 -19.40 -4.14 -3.91
CA ALA A 256 -18.27 -3.44 -3.29
C ALA A 256 -16.89 -3.97 -3.73
N ALA A 257 -16.80 -5.22 -4.20
CA ALA A 257 -15.56 -5.79 -4.71
C ALA A 257 -15.13 -5.13 -6.03
N ALA A 258 -16.08 -4.73 -6.87
CA ALA A 258 -15.80 -4.08 -8.15
C ALA A 258 -15.05 -2.75 -8.01
N ASN A 259 -15.18 -2.06 -6.88
CA ASN A 259 -14.47 -0.79 -6.61
C ASN A 259 -12.93 -0.96 -6.47
N TRP A 260 -12.43 -2.19 -6.43
CA TRP A 260 -10.98 -2.46 -6.44
C TRP A 260 -10.43 -2.69 -7.84
N VAL A 261 -11.31 -2.99 -8.79
CA VAL A 261 -10.94 -3.43 -10.14
C VAL A 261 -11.23 -2.35 -11.18
N ARG A 262 -12.14 -1.43 -10.84
CA ARG A 262 -12.53 -0.30 -11.69
C ARG A 262 -11.57 0.86 -11.65
#